data_0b28973e38a2735d0b20127135e38328
#
_entry.id   0b28973e38a2735d0b20127135e38328
#
_cell.length_a   1.000
_cell.length_b   1.000
_cell.length_c   1.000
_cell.angle_alpha   90.00
_cell.angle_beta   90.00
_cell.angle_gamma   90.00
#
_symmetry.space_group_name_H-M   'P 1'
#
loop_
_entity.id
_entity.type
_entity.pdbx_description
1 polymer ?
#
loop_
_entity_poly.entity_id
_entity_poly.type
_entity_poly.pdbx_seq_one_letter_code
_entity_poly.pdbx_strand_id
1 'polypeptide(L)'
;MIERKKYLERLIARKENGLVKVITGIRRCGKSYLLFNIYKSYLKSIGVEDEQIICLALDDDENIQYRNPLELGKYIRSLTTDESKTYYVFLDEIQKVVTIQNPYIQGAEDKIGFVDVVLGLMKHDNIDVYVTGSNSKMLSSDILTEFRGRGDEIRVNPLSFEEFYHAYEGDKRDAWQEYYTYGGLPLVMMKKSHEEKAKYLQSLFDKIYLGDIIERNKILHDKSVLDDILNIISSSVGSLTNAGKIAKTFRSERQVNISDETVSRYLEFFVDAFMIYKADRYDVKGRKYIGSPLKYYFSDVGLRNARLNFRQQEENHIMENIIYNELLCREFNVDVGVVEYCYKDEQKKSKRTQLEIDFVANKGSRRYYIQSALTVADEEKRAQEVNSLNRVGDSFKKIVVVKDNIIPWHDENGILYIGIERFLLEETAMEL
;
A
#
# COMPACT_ATOMS: atom_id res chain seq x y z
N MET A 1 0.21 22.33 -6.19
CA MET A 1 -0.30 21.58 -4.98
C MET A 1 -0.91 20.28 -5.49
N ILE A 2 -0.62 19.12 -4.88
CA ILE A 2 -1.17 17.83 -5.30
C ILE A 2 -2.51 17.63 -4.60
N GLU A 3 -3.59 17.48 -5.36
CA GLU A 3 -4.95 17.55 -4.82
C GLU A 3 -5.41 16.29 -4.06
N ARG A 4 -4.82 15.11 -4.30
CA ARG A 4 -5.20 13.83 -3.68
C ARG A 4 -6.72 13.58 -3.69
N LYS A 5 -7.37 13.89 -4.80
CA LYS A 5 -8.83 14.00 -4.95
C LYS A 5 -9.58 12.75 -4.49
N LYS A 6 -9.12 11.55 -4.89
CA LYS A 6 -9.73 10.27 -4.49
C LYS A 6 -9.75 10.08 -2.96
N TYR A 7 -8.68 10.49 -2.27
CA TYR A 7 -8.60 10.38 -0.81
C TYR A 7 -9.45 11.44 -0.10
N LEU A 8 -9.52 12.65 -0.67
CA LEU A 8 -10.44 13.67 -0.17
C LEU A 8 -11.90 13.20 -0.26
N GLU A 9 -12.32 12.64 -1.39
CA GLU A 9 -13.66 12.07 -1.59
C GLU A 9 -13.94 10.94 -0.57
N ARG A 10 -12.95 10.08 -0.28
CA ARG A 10 -13.08 9.03 0.73
C ARG A 10 -13.26 9.59 2.15
N LEU A 11 -12.56 10.66 2.51
CA LEU A 11 -12.73 11.35 3.79
C LEU A 11 -14.11 12.00 3.90
N ILE A 12 -14.56 12.67 2.83
CA ILE A 12 -15.89 13.29 2.76
C ILE A 12 -17.00 12.24 2.93
N ALA A 13 -16.91 11.09 2.25
CA ALA A 13 -17.90 10.04 2.32
C ALA A 13 -17.99 9.38 3.72
N ARG A 14 -16.94 9.49 4.53
CA ARG A 14 -16.87 8.92 5.87
C ARG A 14 -17.05 9.94 7.00
N LYS A 15 -17.20 11.21 6.63
CA LYS A 15 -17.40 12.31 7.59
C LYS A 15 -18.61 12.04 8.50
N GLU A 16 -18.42 12.20 9.81
CA GLU A 16 -19.51 12.09 10.81
C GLU A 16 -20.26 10.73 10.82
N ASN A 17 -19.57 9.64 10.45
CA ASN A 17 -20.17 8.31 10.40
C ASN A 17 -20.14 7.55 11.75
N GLY A 18 -19.74 8.22 12.84
CA GLY A 18 -19.63 7.63 14.18
C GLY A 18 -18.46 6.66 14.37
N LEU A 19 -17.54 6.56 13.39
CA LEU A 19 -16.35 5.72 13.45
C LEU A 19 -15.08 6.58 13.51
N VAL A 20 -14.00 6.04 14.10
CA VAL A 20 -12.66 6.64 14.01
C VAL A 20 -12.12 6.44 12.61
N LYS A 21 -11.73 7.52 11.93
CA LYS A 21 -11.05 7.42 10.63
C LYS A 21 -9.58 7.16 10.88
N VAL A 22 -9.14 5.99 10.49
CA VAL A 22 -7.77 5.52 10.69
C VAL A 22 -7.01 5.64 9.36
N ILE A 23 -6.15 6.66 9.24
CA ILE A 23 -5.41 6.95 8.01
C ILE A 23 -4.06 6.23 8.08
N THR A 24 -3.93 5.18 7.29
CA THR A 24 -2.74 4.31 7.24
C THR A 24 -1.92 4.56 5.97
N GLY A 25 -0.76 3.96 5.88
CA GLY A 25 0.09 3.97 4.70
C GLY A 25 1.55 4.23 5.01
N ILE A 26 2.40 3.98 4.02
CA ILE A 26 3.85 4.12 4.15
C ILE A 26 4.25 5.52 4.63
N ARG A 27 5.33 5.62 5.39
CA ARG A 27 5.86 6.91 5.84
C ARG A 27 6.20 7.80 4.64
N ARG A 28 5.93 9.12 4.73
CA ARG A 28 6.16 10.11 3.66
C ARG A 28 5.24 10.02 2.43
N CYS A 29 4.17 9.23 2.45
CA CYS A 29 3.18 9.19 1.36
C CYS A 29 2.17 10.36 1.39
N GLY A 30 2.23 11.24 2.41
CA GLY A 30 1.42 12.46 2.48
C GLY A 30 0.18 12.39 3.39
N LYS A 31 0.11 11.47 4.36
CA LYS A 31 -1.02 11.34 5.31
C LYS A 31 -1.33 12.63 6.07
N SER A 32 -0.31 13.18 6.75
CA SER A 32 -0.43 14.42 7.53
C SER A 32 -0.85 15.59 6.63
N TYR A 33 -0.29 15.69 5.42
CA TYR A 33 -0.65 16.72 4.46
C TYR A 33 -2.11 16.58 3.99
N LEU A 34 -2.58 15.36 3.78
CA LEU A 34 -3.97 15.06 3.41
C LEU A 34 -4.94 15.59 4.47
N LEU A 35 -4.67 15.37 5.78
CA LEU A 35 -5.54 15.82 6.86
C LEU A 35 -5.38 17.31 7.14
N PHE A 36 -4.15 17.78 7.40
CA PHE A 36 -3.88 19.11 7.94
C PHE A 36 -3.97 20.22 6.88
N ASN A 37 -3.83 19.87 5.60
CA ASN A 37 -3.90 20.83 4.52
C ASN A 37 -5.14 20.61 3.63
N ILE A 38 -5.29 19.44 3.01
CA ILE A 38 -6.34 19.22 2.02
C ILE A 38 -7.70 19.11 2.68
N TYR A 39 -7.86 18.21 3.66
CA TYR A 39 -9.15 17.99 4.31
C TYR A 39 -9.56 19.16 5.21
N LYS A 40 -8.61 19.76 5.93
CA LYS A 40 -8.84 20.99 6.68
C LYS A 40 -9.35 22.12 5.78
N SER A 41 -8.75 22.32 4.60
CA SER A 41 -9.20 23.33 3.63
C SER A 41 -10.60 23.03 3.10
N TYR A 42 -10.94 21.77 2.87
CA TYR A 42 -12.29 21.36 2.51
C TYR A 42 -13.29 21.70 3.60
N LEU A 43 -13.03 21.34 4.87
CA LEU A 43 -13.92 21.64 5.99
C LEU A 43 -14.18 23.15 6.12
N LYS A 44 -13.15 23.96 5.99
CA LYS A 44 -13.31 25.44 5.96
C LYS A 44 -14.17 25.91 4.79
N SER A 45 -14.02 25.29 3.62
CA SER A 45 -14.81 25.66 2.42
C SER A 45 -16.31 25.38 2.57
N ILE A 46 -16.68 24.48 3.47
CA ILE A 46 -18.09 24.16 3.79
C ILE A 46 -18.59 24.88 5.06
N GLY A 47 -17.83 25.85 5.60
CA GLY A 47 -18.25 26.70 6.70
C GLY A 47 -17.85 26.22 8.10
N VAL A 48 -16.97 25.23 8.24
CA VAL A 48 -16.42 24.80 9.54
C VAL A 48 -15.42 25.86 10.02
N GLU A 49 -15.60 26.37 11.22
CA GLU A 49 -14.73 27.37 11.86
C GLU A 49 -13.40 26.75 12.31
N ASP A 50 -12.33 27.57 12.41
CA ASP A 50 -11.00 27.08 12.82
C ASP A 50 -11.00 26.45 14.21
N GLU A 51 -11.80 26.97 15.14
CA GLU A 51 -11.95 26.47 16.50
C GLU A 51 -12.59 25.07 16.58
N GLN A 52 -13.30 24.67 15.53
CA GLN A 52 -13.90 23.33 15.43
C GLN A 52 -12.90 22.30 14.87
N ILE A 53 -11.73 22.70 14.38
CA ILE A 53 -10.74 21.82 13.77
C ILE A 53 -9.50 21.75 14.67
N ILE A 54 -9.42 20.69 15.48
CA ILE A 54 -8.33 20.45 16.42
C ILE A 54 -7.26 19.61 15.76
N CYS A 55 -6.07 20.16 15.53
CA CYS A 55 -4.95 19.47 14.87
C CYS A 55 -3.80 19.30 15.87
N LEU A 56 -3.40 18.05 16.12
CA LEU A 56 -2.27 17.71 16.99
C LEU A 56 -1.29 16.76 16.26
N ALA A 57 -0.09 17.26 15.98
CA ALA A 57 1.04 16.44 15.52
C ALA A 57 1.80 15.97 16.78
N LEU A 58 1.67 14.69 17.12
CA LEU A 58 2.22 14.15 18.38
C LEU A 58 3.72 13.87 18.32
N ASP A 59 4.33 13.95 17.14
CA ASP A 59 5.79 13.92 16.95
C ASP A 59 6.43 15.31 17.16
N ASP A 60 5.65 16.38 17.15
CA ASP A 60 6.09 17.73 17.46
C ASP A 60 6.44 17.88 18.96
N ASP A 61 7.50 18.63 19.25
CA ASP A 61 7.94 18.91 20.62
C ASP A 61 7.02 19.89 21.36
N GLU A 62 6.33 20.76 20.66
CA GLU A 62 5.29 21.62 21.25
C GLU A 62 4.12 20.81 21.83
N ASN A 63 3.88 19.60 21.32
CA ASN A 63 2.79 18.71 21.74
C ASN A 63 3.25 17.57 22.65
N ILE A 64 4.47 17.61 23.18
CA ILE A 64 5.07 16.51 23.95
C ILE A 64 4.25 16.09 25.17
N GLN A 65 3.57 17.04 25.83
CA GLN A 65 2.70 16.78 26.97
C GLN A 65 1.49 15.92 26.61
N TYR A 66 0.99 16.00 25.37
CA TYR A 66 -0.15 15.23 24.88
C TYR A 66 0.22 13.79 24.45
N ARG A 67 1.50 13.42 24.58
CA ARG A 67 1.92 12.00 24.53
C ARG A 67 1.48 11.22 25.77
N ASN A 68 1.07 11.95 26.84
CA ASN A 68 0.35 11.35 27.97
C ASN A 68 -1.15 11.23 27.60
N PRO A 69 -1.74 10.02 27.61
CA PRO A 69 -3.12 9.80 27.18
C PRO A 69 -4.14 10.60 28.00
N LEU A 70 -3.91 10.78 29.32
CA LEU A 70 -4.83 11.55 30.17
C LEU A 70 -4.81 13.03 29.82
N GLU A 71 -3.64 13.62 29.60
CA GLU A 71 -3.51 15.01 29.21
C GLU A 71 -4.08 15.25 27.80
N LEU A 72 -3.87 14.34 26.86
CA LEU A 72 -4.46 14.38 25.53
C LEU A 72 -6.00 14.43 25.61
N GLY A 73 -6.59 13.48 26.33
CA GLY A 73 -8.03 13.41 26.47
C GLY A 73 -8.63 14.63 27.20
N LYS A 74 -7.95 15.13 28.25
CA LYS A 74 -8.35 16.34 28.97
C LYS A 74 -8.31 17.58 28.08
N TYR A 75 -7.24 17.75 27.33
CA TYR A 75 -7.08 18.87 26.40
C TYR A 75 -8.17 18.90 25.33
N ILE A 76 -8.39 17.80 24.63
CA ILE A 76 -9.43 17.75 23.58
C ILE A 76 -10.81 18.05 24.17
N ARG A 77 -11.18 17.46 25.30
CA ARG A 77 -12.47 17.74 25.96
C ARG A 77 -12.62 19.19 26.43
N SER A 78 -11.54 19.87 26.77
CA SER A 78 -11.58 21.29 27.13
C SER A 78 -11.90 22.22 25.96
N LEU A 79 -11.62 21.74 24.71
CA LEU A 79 -11.89 22.50 23.48
C LEU A 79 -13.24 22.15 22.84
N THR A 80 -13.85 21.02 23.22
CA THR A 80 -15.08 20.50 22.60
C THR A 80 -16.29 20.62 23.51
N THR A 81 -16.47 21.79 24.11
CA THR A 81 -17.49 22.04 25.16
C THR A 81 -18.87 22.43 24.65
N ASP A 82 -18.99 22.90 23.41
CA ASP A 82 -20.26 23.31 22.81
C ASP A 82 -20.87 22.11 22.04
N GLU A 83 -21.85 21.46 22.65
CA GLU A 83 -22.52 20.28 22.07
C GLU A 83 -23.33 20.60 20.81
N SER A 84 -23.60 21.87 20.50
CA SER A 84 -24.28 22.31 19.28
C SER A 84 -23.39 22.35 18.05
N LYS A 85 -22.05 22.26 18.22
CA LYS A 85 -21.04 22.30 17.16
C LYS A 85 -20.38 20.95 17.01
N THR A 86 -20.13 20.53 15.76
CA THR A 86 -19.29 19.35 15.45
C THR A 86 -17.82 19.75 15.46
N TYR A 87 -16.99 18.98 16.16
CA TYR A 87 -15.55 19.16 16.22
C TYR A 87 -14.82 18.04 15.46
N TYR A 88 -13.84 18.43 14.65
CA TYR A 88 -13.01 17.53 13.87
C TYR A 88 -11.63 17.43 14.51
N VAL A 89 -11.31 16.27 15.08
CA VAL A 89 -10.07 16.06 15.82
C VAL A 89 -9.09 15.26 14.98
N PHE A 90 -7.98 15.86 14.58
CA PHE A 90 -6.90 15.25 13.79
C PHE A 90 -5.70 14.97 14.68
N LEU A 91 -5.38 13.70 14.90
CA LEU A 91 -4.26 13.24 15.70
C LEU A 91 -3.23 12.57 14.78
N ASP A 92 -2.13 13.25 14.51
CA ASP A 92 -1.05 12.74 13.67
C ASP A 92 -0.01 12.00 14.49
N GLU A 93 0.54 10.90 13.94
CA GLU A 93 1.53 10.03 14.58
C GLU A 93 1.07 9.51 15.96
N ILE A 94 -0.17 9.01 16.04
CA ILE A 94 -0.84 8.62 17.30
C ILE A 94 -0.04 7.59 18.12
N GLN A 95 0.86 6.81 17.48
CA GLN A 95 1.76 5.88 18.16
C GLN A 95 2.78 6.55 19.08
N LYS A 96 2.91 7.86 19.04
CA LYS A 96 3.72 8.62 20.00
C LYS A 96 3.07 8.74 21.37
N VAL A 97 1.77 8.51 21.47
CA VAL A 97 1.09 8.44 22.78
C VAL A 97 1.58 7.20 23.52
N VAL A 98 2.11 7.42 24.71
CA VAL A 98 2.64 6.33 25.53
C VAL A 98 1.51 5.62 26.29
N THR A 99 1.73 4.36 26.61
CA THR A 99 0.85 3.63 27.53
C THR A 99 1.34 3.88 28.96
N ILE A 100 0.47 4.35 29.85
CA ILE A 100 0.77 4.62 31.24
C ILE A 100 0.02 3.67 32.17
N GLN A 101 0.56 3.47 33.38
CA GLN A 101 -0.18 2.78 34.46
C GLN A 101 -1.36 3.65 34.88
N ASN A 102 -2.54 3.06 35.11
CA ASN A 102 -3.71 3.78 35.57
C ASN A 102 -3.43 4.38 36.98
N PRO A 103 -3.36 5.71 37.13
CA PRO A 103 -3.02 6.33 38.40
C PRO A 103 -4.13 6.24 39.44
N TYR A 104 -5.33 5.87 39.07
CA TYR A 104 -6.51 5.79 39.93
C TYR A 104 -6.74 4.40 40.53
N ILE A 105 -5.99 3.38 40.09
CA ILE A 105 -6.11 1.99 40.53
C ILE A 105 -4.76 1.49 41.02
N GLN A 106 -4.63 1.29 42.34
CA GLN A 106 -3.41 0.76 42.96
C GLN A 106 -3.37 -0.78 42.90
N GLY A 107 -2.23 -1.33 42.50
CA GLY A 107 -1.97 -2.77 42.57
C GLY A 107 -2.55 -3.61 41.45
N ALA A 108 -3.18 -2.97 40.43
CA ALA A 108 -3.64 -3.67 39.23
C ALA A 108 -2.69 -3.39 38.05
N GLU A 109 -2.55 -4.36 37.13
CA GLU A 109 -1.86 -4.18 35.86
C GLU A 109 -2.75 -3.42 34.84
N ASP A 110 -3.55 -2.47 35.29
CA ASP A 110 -4.41 -1.68 34.43
C ASP A 110 -3.62 -0.54 33.77
N LYS A 111 -3.70 -0.46 32.44
CA LYS A 111 -2.94 0.49 31.64
C LYS A 111 -3.89 1.32 30.77
N ILE A 112 -3.54 2.60 30.61
CA ILE A 112 -4.27 3.54 29.77
C ILE A 112 -3.40 3.93 28.58
N GLY A 113 -3.95 3.80 27.37
CA GLY A 113 -3.32 4.18 26.11
C GLY A 113 -4.17 5.14 25.28
N PHE A 114 -3.72 5.40 24.08
CA PHE A 114 -4.47 6.28 23.16
C PHE A 114 -5.85 5.71 22.78
N VAL A 115 -5.97 4.39 22.71
CA VAL A 115 -7.25 3.71 22.39
C VAL A 115 -8.33 4.07 23.40
N ASP A 116 -8.00 4.10 24.69
CA ASP A 116 -8.94 4.46 25.77
C ASP A 116 -9.41 5.92 25.59
N VAL A 117 -8.49 6.82 25.22
CA VAL A 117 -8.80 8.24 24.97
C VAL A 117 -9.71 8.37 23.77
N VAL A 118 -9.37 7.75 22.64
CA VAL A 118 -10.15 7.83 21.40
C VAL A 118 -11.54 7.24 21.58
N LEU A 119 -11.66 6.05 22.20
CA LEU A 119 -12.97 5.44 22.54
C LEU A 119 -13.79 6.31 23.51
N GLY A 120 -13.11 7.04 24.41
CA GLY A 120 -13.75 8.00 25.30
C GLY A 120 -14.30 9.21 24.55
N LEU A 121 -13.57 9.73 23.57
CA LEU A 121 -13.99 10.85 22.71
C LEU A 121 -15.18 10.46 21.81
N MET A 122 -15.18 9.24 21.28
CA MET A 122 -16.27 8.71 20.45
C MET A 122 -17.62 8.59 21.16
N LYS A 123 -17.68 8.72 22.49
CA LYS A 123 -18.95 8.75 23.22
C LYS A 123 -19.69 10.09 23.07
N HIS A 124 -19.04 11.08 22.51
CA HIS A 124 -19.61 12.40 22.23
C HIS A 124 -19.97 12.46 20.74
N ASP A 125 -21.25 12.55 20.42
CA ASP A 125 -21.76 12.55 19.05
C ASP A 125 -21.27 13.76 18.22
N ASN A 126 -20.83 14.80 18.89
CA ASN A 126 -20.31 16.01 18.29
C ASN A 126 -18.79 15.99 18.04
N ILE A 127 -18.11 14.87 18.26
CA ILE A 127 -16.66 14.74 18.02
C ILE A 127 -16.38 13.72 16.93
N ASP A 128 -15.80 14.16 15.83
CA ASP A 128 -15.38 13.32 14.71
C ASP A 128 -13.85 13.15 14.69
N VAL A 129 -13.35 11.93 14.94
CA VAL A 129 -11.93 11.65 15.20
C VAL A 129 -11.24 11.02 13.98
N TYR A 130 -10.09 11.59 13.65
CA TYR A 130 -9.19 11.14 12.59
C TYR A 130 -7.80 10.90 13.19
N VAL A 131 -7.27 9.71 13.01
CA VAL A 131 -5.93 9.36 13.51
C VAL A 131 -5.04 8.95 12.36
N THR A 132 -3.76 9.35 12.40
CA THR A 132 -2.77 8.82 11.46
C THR A 132 -1.67 8.08 12.19
N GLY A 133 -0.99 7.23 11.44
CA GLY A 133 0.24 6.60 11.86
C GLY A 133 0.93 5.90 10.69
N SER A 134 2.22 5.73 10.82
CA SER A 134 3.07 5.11 9.79
C SER A 134 3.35 3.63 10.06
N ASN A 135 2.61 3.02 10.98
CA ASN A 135 2.83 1.66 11.45
C ASN A 135 1.56 0.82 11.34
N SER A 136 1.61 -0.27 10.57
CA SER A 136 0.47 -1.17 10.43
C SER A 136 0.08 -1.86 11.75
N LYS A 137 1.04 -2.30 12.59
CA LYS A 137 0.72 -2.91 13.90
C LYS A 137 -0.02 -1.99 14.85
N MET A 138 0.16 -0.68 14.71
CA MET A 138 -0.64 0.28 15.45
C MET A 138 -1.92 0.70 14.74
N LEU A 139 -2.11 0.31 13.46
CA LEU A 139 -3.21 0.79 12.63
C LEU A 139 -3.88 -0.30 11.77
N SER A 140 -3.39 -1.56 11.83
CA SER A 140 -4.00 -2.70 11.15
C SER A 140 -4.97 -3.45 12.06
N SER A 141 -5.08 -4.76 11.85
CA SER A 141 -5.99 -5.65 12.55
C SER A 141 -6.05 -5.45 14.08
N ASP A 142 -4.93 -5.08 14.71
CA ASP A 142 -4.87 -4.96 16.16
C ASP A 142 -5.62 -3.71 16.66
N ILE A 143 -5.46 -2.54 16.01
CA ILE A 143 -6.19 -1.33 16.39
C ILE A 143 -7.64 -1.35 15.93
N LEU A 144 -7.93 -1.83 14.74
CA LEU A 144 -9.33 -2.04 14.35
C LEU A 144 -9.99 -3.03 15.31
N THR A 145 -9.24 -4.02 15.81
CA THR A 145 -9.70 -4.95 16.84
C THR A 145 -9.79 -4.26 18.21
N GLU A 146 -8.81 -3.42 18.59
CA GLU A 146 -8.83 -2.64 19.83
C GLU A 146 -9.94 -1.58 19.83
N PHE A 147 -10.21 -0.96 18.67
CA PHE A 147 -11.41 -0.12 18.49
C PHE A 147 -12.71 -0.93 18.45
N ARG A 148 -12.64 -2.27 18.61
CA ARG A 148 -13.80 -3.15 18.67
C ARG A 148 -14.75 -2.98 17.47
N GLY A 149 -14.19 -2.87 16.26
CA GLY A 149 -14.94 -2.65 15.04
C GLY A 149 -15.45 -1.22 14.82
N ARG A 150 -14.96 -0.24 15.59
CA ARG A 150 -15.31 1.19 15.45
C ARG A 150 -14.29 2.00 14.66
N GLY A 151 -13.35 1.36 13.99
CA GLY A 151 -12.38 2.00 13.09
C GLY A 151 -12.79 1.87 11.63
N ASP A 152 -12.60 2.94 10.85
CA ASP A 152 -12.80 2.99 9.41
C ASP A 152 -11.47 3.35 8.73
N GLU A 153 -10.84 2.37 8.10
CA GLU A 153 -9.50 2.54 7.53
C GLU A 153 -9.54 3.24 6.18
N ILE A 154 -8.66 4.24 6.03
CA ILE A 154 -8.36 4.89 4.76
C ILE A 154 -6.87 4.71 4.48
N ARG A 155 -6.54 3.77 3.61
CA ARG A 155 -5.14 3.51 3.22
C ARG A 155 -4.68 4.50 2.18
N VAL A 156 -3.66 5.30 2.53
CA VAL A 156 -3.04 6.29 1.65
C VAL A 156 -1.78 5.69 1.04
N ASN A 157 -1.80 5.52 -0.27
CA ASN A 157 -0.65 5.06 -1.04
C ASN A 157 0.24 6.26 -1.48
N PRO A 158 1.48 6.04 -1.93
CA PRO A 158 2.20 7.03 -2.74
C PRO A 158 1.32 7.55 -3.88
N LEU A 159 1.73 8.61 -4.55
CA LEU A 159 0.96 9.16 -5.68
C LEU A 159 0.72 8.08 -6.72
N SER A 160 -0.53 7.95 -7.18
CA SER A 160 -0.83 7.19 -8.40
C SER A 160 -0.15 7.84 -9.59
N PHE A 161 -0.02 7.11 -10.71
CA PHE A 161 0.52 7.72 -11.93
C PHE A 161 -0.33 8.91 -12.38
N GLU A 162 -1.64 8.84 -12.26
CA GLU A 162 -2.56 9.95 -12.57
C GLU A 162 -2.24 11.19 -11.72
N GLU A 163 -2.14 11.05 -10.39
CA GLU A 163 -1.80 12.15 -9.47
C GLU A 163 -0.41 12.73 -9.77
N PHE A 164 0.57 11.83 -10.04
CA PHE A 164 1.91 12.21 -10.45
C PHE A 164 1.90 12.96 -11.78
N TYR A 165 1.25 12.41 -12.81
CA TYR A 165 1.18 12.97 -14.15
C TYR A 165 0.60 14.39 -14.14
N HIS A 166 -0.49 14.62 -13.42
CA HIS A 166 -1.10 15.96 -13.32
C HIS A 166 -0.19 16.97 -12.61
N ALA A 167 0.53 16.54 -11.58
CA ALA A 167 1.44 17.39 -10.80
C ALA A 167 2.85 17.55 -11.41
N TYR A 168 3.21 16.72 -12.40
CA TYR A 168 4.54 16.74 -13.01
C TYR A 168 4.74 17.98 -13.89
N GLU A 169 5.76 18.78 -13.57
CA GLU A 169 6.05 20.06 -14.26
C GLU A 169 6.97 19.90 -15.49
N GLY A 170 7.55 18.70 -15.71
CA GLY A 170 8.39 18.39 -16.87
C GLY A 170 7.58 18.09 -18.13
N ASP A 171 8.28 17.63 -19.19
CA ASP A 171 7.60 17.16 -20.40
C ASP A 171 6.75 15.93 -20.08
N LYS A 172 5.46 15.98 -20.39
CA LYS A 172 4.52 14.89 -20.11
C LYS A 172 4.91 13.57 -20.77
N ARG A 173 5.66 13.61 -21.87
CA ARG A 173 6.21 12.40 -22.53
C ARG A 173 7.22 11.66 -21.68
N ASP A 174 7.91 12.37 -20.78
CA ASP A 174 8.90 11.79 -19.86
C ASP A 174 8.28 11.31 -18.53
N ALA A 175 7.00 11.66 -18.28
CA ALA A 175 6.34 11.39 -17.01
C ALA A 175 6.31 9.90 -16.65
N TRP A 176 6.08 9.02 -17.64
CA TRP A 176 6.12 7.57 -17.43
C TRP A 176 7.52 7.11 -16.98
N GLN A 177 8.59 7.55 -17.68
CA GLN A 177 9.95 7.19 -17.34
C GLN A 177 10.37 7.71 -15.97
N GLU A 178 9.94 8.93 -15.61
CA GLU A 178 10.19 9.51 -14.29
C GLU A 178 9.49 8.72 -13.18
N TYR A 179 8.20 8.43 -13.36
CA TYR A 179 7.42 7.66 -12.37
C TYR A 179 7.94 6.22 -12.23
N TYR A 180 8.20 5.55 -13.33
CA TYR A 180 8.77 4.22 -13.39
C TYR A 180 10.14 4.14 -12.68
N THR A 181 10.94 5.21 -12.78
CA THR A 181 12.30 5.25 -12.19
C THR A 181 12.27 5.64 -10.70
N TYR A 182 11.51 6.68 -10.35
CA TYR A 182 11.59 7.30 -9.01
C TYR A 182 10.36 7.10 -8.14
N GLY A 183 9.32 6.50 -8.66
CA GLY A 183 8.09 6.23 -7.91
C GLY A 183 7.19 7.44 -7.70
N GLY A 184 6.24 7.28 -6.78
CA GLY A 184 5.20 8.26 -6.47
C GLY A 184 5.32 8.94 -5.10
N LEU A 185 6.46 8.86 -4.41
CA LEU A 185 6.60 9.58 -3.14
C LEU A 185 6.62 11.10 -3.37
N PRO A 186 5.71 11.88 -2.73
CA PRO A 186 5.50 13.31 -3.08
C PRO A 186 6.77 14.16 -3.03
N LEU A 187 7.65 13.96 -2.04
CA LEU A 187 8.87 14.75 -1.90
C LEU A 187 9.93 14.46 -2.98
N VAL A 188 9.84 13.33 -3.68
CA VAL A 188 10.75 13.01 -4.79
C VAL A 188 10.49 13.93 -5.98
N MET A 189 9.24 14.28 -6.23
CA MET A 189 8.87 15.21 -7.31
C MET A 189 9.46 16.61 -7.13
N MET A 190 9.72 17.03 -5.89
CA MET A 190 10.32 18.34 -5.58
C MET A 190 11.83 18.37 -5.83
N LYS A 191 12.45 17.23 -6.11
CA LYS A 191 13.88 17.11 -6.41
C LYS A 191 14.12 17.27 -7.91
N LYS A 192 15.19 17.99 -8.27
CA LYS A 192 15.43 18.36 -9.68
C LYS A 192 16.36 17.39 -10.41
N SER A 193 17.40 16.89 -9.72
CA SER A 193 18.39 16.02 -10.34
C SER A 193 18.22 14.54 -9.96
N HIS A 194 18.79 13.66 -10.78
CA HIS A 194 18.87 12.22 -10.48
C HIS A 194 19.54 11.98 -9.12
N GLU A 195 20.66 12.65 -8.87
CA GLU A 195 21.45 12.49 -7.65
C GLU A 195 20.65 12.87 -6.41
N GLU A 196 19.87 13.95 -6.47
CA GLU A 196 19.01 14.38 -5.37
C GLU A 196 17.89 13.37 -5.10
N LYS A 197 17.21 12.89 -6.16
CA LYS A 197 16.16 11.88 -6.08
C LYS A 197 16.70 10.56 -5.54
N ALA A 198 17.79 10.07 -6.11
CA ALA A 198 18.41 8.82 -5.71
C ALA A 198 18.89 8.86 -4.25
N LYS A 199 19.63 9.92 -3.87
CA LYS A 199 20.12 10.10 -2.50
C LYS A 199 18.98 10.20 -1.49
N TYR A 200 17.91 10.91 -1.84
CA TYR A 200 16.73 11.02 -0.98
C TYR A 200 16.08 9.66 -0.75
N LEU A 201 15.79 8.90 -1.82
CA LEU A 201 15.16 7.58 -1.74
C LEU A 201 16.02 6.57 -0.97
N GLN A 202 17.34 6.54 -1.22
CA GLN A 202 18.28 5.69 -0.49
C GLN A 202 18.33 6.04 1.00
N SER A 203 18.44 7.35 1.32
CA SER A 203 18.45 7.81 2.71
C SER A 203 17.14 7.52 3.43
N LEU A 204 16.00 7.67 2.74
CA LEU A 204 14.69 7.36 3.28
C LEU A 204 14.57 5.87 3.62
N PHE A 205 15.08 5.04 2.71
CA PHE A 205 15.05 3.59 2.87
C PHE A 205 15.90 3.13 4.06
N ASP A 206 17.19 3.50 4.08
CA ASP A 206 18.16 2.99 5.06
C ASP A 206 17.93 3.56 6.46
N LYS A 207 17.68 4.86 6.56
CA LYS A 207 17.60 5.55 7.85
C LYS A 207 16.21 5.54 8.48
N ILE A 208 15.17 5.57 7.66
CA ILE A 208 13.81 5.71 8.17
C ILE A 208 13.12 4.36 8.22
N TYR A 209 12.96 3.67 7.09
CA TYR A 209 12.18 2.43 7.09
C TYR A 209 12.87 1.30 7.83
N LEU A 210 14.13 1.01 7.53
CA LEU A 210 14.87 -0.02 8.24
C LEU A 210 15.08 0.34 9.72
N GLY A 211 15.38 1.61 10.01
CA GLY A 211 15.49 2.09 11.39
C GLY A 211 14.21 1.86 12.18
N ASP A 212 13.07 2.28 11.65
CA ASP A 212 11.76 2.11 12.29
C ASP A 212 11.42 0.61 12.52
N ILE A 213 11.71 -0.27 11.53
CA ILE A 213 11.46 -1.71 11.66
C ILE A 213 12.35 -2.34 12.75
N ILE A 214 13.64 -1.99 12.75
CA ILE A 214 14.62 -2.51 13.72
C ILE A 214 14.27 -2.08 15.14
N GLU A 215 14.01 -0.78 15.35
CA GLU A 215 13.66 -0.22 16.65
C GLU A 215 12.37 -0.84 17.20
N ARG A 216 11.33 -0.87 16.38
CA ARG A 216 10.01 -1.38 16.74
C ARG A 216 10.02 -2.86 17.12
N ASN A 217 10.69 -3.68 16.31
CA ASN A 217 10.71 -5.13 16.51
C ASN A 217 11.89 -5.57 17.39
N LYS A 218 12.64 -4.62 17.98
CA LYS A 218 13.79 -4.86 18.87
C LYS A 218 14.80 -5.82 18.24
N ILE A 219 15.12 -5.62 16.95
CA ILE A 219 16.07 -6.46 16.23
C ILE A 219 17.49 -6.02 16.59
N LEU A 220 18.14 -6.75 17.50
CA LEU A 220 19.44 -6.37 18.04
C LEU A 220 20.64 -6.87 17.22
N HIS A 221 20.52 -8.04 16.56
CA HIS A 221 21.69 -8.73 15.99
C HIS A 221 21.58 -9.05 14.49
N ASP A 222 20.40 -8.99 13.88
CA ASP A 222 20.14 -9.50 12.52
C ASP A 222 19.94 -8.40 11.46
N LYS A 223 20.51 -7.22 11.68
CA LYS A 223 20.34 -6.10 10.72
C LYS A 223 20.82 -6.46 9.31
N SER A 224 21.94 -7.15 9.17
CA SER A 224 22.47 -7.59 7.88
C SER A 224 21.56 -8.62 7.20
N VAL A 225 20.97 -9.51 7.98
CA VAL A 225 20.01 -10.51 7.47
C VAL A 225 18.72 -9.84 6.94
N LEU A 226 18.19 -8.90 7.72
CA LEU A 226 17.03 -8.10 7.31
C LEU A 226 17.31 -7.36 5.99
N ASP A 227 18.48 -6.76 5.89
CA ASP A 227 18.97 -6.03 4.73
C ASP A 227 19.12 -6.92 3.49
N ASP A 228 19.70 -8.11 3.66
CA ASP A 228 19.85 -9.09 2.58
C ASP A 228 18.51 -9.68 2.09
N ILE A 229 17.55 -9.98 3.01
CA ILE A 229 16.19 -10.41 2.61
C ILE A 229 15.55 -9.35 1.74
N LEU A 230 15.71 -8.10 2.11
CA LEU A 230 15.15 -6.99 1.37
C LEU A 230 15.78 -6.84 -0.02
N ASN A 231 17.09 -7.08 -0.16
CA ASN A 231 17.77 -7.14 -1.47
C ASN A 231 17.18 -8.25 -2.35
N ILE A 232 16.97 -9.44 -1.76
CA ILE A 232 16.38 -10.57 -2.49
C ILE A 232 14.96 -10.23 -2.97
N ILE A 233 14.11 -9.68 -2.12
CA ILE A 233 12.75 -9.28 -2.50
C ILE A 233 12.78 -8.16 -3.55
N SER A 234 13.69 -7.19 -3.43
CA SER A 234 13.82 -6.10 -4.41
C SER A 234 14.21 -6.61 -5.80
N SER A 235 15.11 -7.61 -5.85
CA SER A 235 15.55 -8.22 -7.11
C SER A 235 14.57 -9.25 -7.67
N SER A 236 13.61 -9.73 -6.88
CA SER A 236 12.62 -10.72 -7.28
C SER A 236 11.17 -10.21 -7.23
N VAL A 237 10.98 -8.88 -7.33
CA VAL A 237 9.64 -8.27 -7.36
C VAL A 237 8.79 -8.90 -8.46
N GLY A 238 7.52 -9.17 -8.17
CA GLY A 238 6.61 -9.84 -9.11
C GLY A 238 6.91 -11.32 -9.39
N SER A 239 7.99 -11.88 -8.83
CA SER A 239 8.32 -13.30 -9.00
C SER A 239 7.78 -14.15 -7.85
N LEU A 240 7.37 -15.38 -8.17
CA LEU A 240 6.93 -16.33 -7.15
C LEU A 240 8.06 -16.69 -6.19
N THR A 241 7.87 -16.42 -4.92
CA THR A 241 8.83 -16.70 -3.86
C THR A 241 8.16 -17.18 -2.56
N ASN A 242 8.94 -17.73 -1.67
CA ASN A 242 8.52 -18.09 -0.31
C ASN A 242 9.73 -18.06 0.64
N ALA A 243 9.47 -18.12 1.93
CA ALA A 243 10.50 -18.09 2.95
C ALA A 243 11.56 -19.17 2.76
N GLY A 244 11.18 -20.39 2.41
CA GLY A 244 12.11 -21.49 2.15
C GLY A 244 13.03 -21.26 0.93
N LYS A 245 12.51 -20.65 -0.15
CA LYS A 245 13.33 -20.27 -1.31
C LYS A 245 14.35 -19.20 -0.92
N ILE A 246 13.93 -18.18 -0.17
CA ILE A 246 14.82 -17.14 0.34
C ILE A 246 15.88 -17.72 1.28
N ALA A 247 15.49 -18.57 2.24
CA ALA A 247 16.42 -19.22 3.15
C ALA A 247 17.47 -20.09 2.41
N LYS A 248 17.07 -20.78 1.33
CA LYS A 248 18.00 -21.50 0.46
C LYS A 248 18.99 -20.58 -0.23
N THR A 249 18.54 -19.45 -0.75
CA THR A 249 19.41 -18.42 -1.35
C THR A 249 20.44 -17.90 -0.33
N PHE A 250 20.02 -17.63 0.90
CA PHE A 250 20.94 -17.26 1.99
C PHE A 250 22.02 -18.31 2.23
N ARG A 251 21.63 -19.57 2.30
CA ARG A 251 22.57 -20.69 2.52
C ARG A 251 23.55 -20.82 1.38
N SER A 252 23.10 -20.69 0.12
CA SER A 252 23.98 -20.86 -1.06
C SER A 252 24.89 -19.66 -1.32
N GLU A 253 24.42 -18.43 -1.11
CA GLU A 253 25.16 -17.22 -1.49
C GLU A 253 25.93 -16.58 -0.34
N ARG A 254 25.39 -16.66 0.89
CA ARG A 254 25.98 -16.01 2.08
C ARG A 254 26.58 -16.99 3.09
N GLN A 255 26.36 -18.30 2.90
CA GLN A 255 26.78 -19.34 3.86
C GLN A 255 26.18 -19.11 5.27
N VAL A 256 25.07 -18.40 5.36
CA VAL A 256 24.32 -18.13 6.60
C VAL A 256 23.15 -19.10 6.69
N ASN A 257 23.00 -19.78 7.81
CA ASN A 257 21.86 -20.64 8.06
C ASN A 257 20.77 -19.83 8.76
N ILE A 258 19.67 -19.60 8.06
CA ILE A 258 18.48 -18.91 8.57
C ILE A 258 17.26 -19.82 8.45
N SER A 259 16.38 -19.79 9.43
CA SER A 259 15.14 -20.58 9.37
C SER A 259 14.06 -19.91 8.52
N ASP A 260 13.18 -20.72 7.94
CA ASP A 260 12.04 -20.26 7.16
C ASP A 260 11.10 -19.37 8.00
N GLU A 261 10.97 -19.68 9.31
CA GLU A 261 10.15 -18.89 10.24
C GLU A 261 10.73 -17.50 10.46
N THR A 262 12.06 -17.39 10.55
CA THR A 262 12.73 -16.07 10.69
C THR A 262 12.55 -15.23 9.42
N VAL A 263 12.71 -15.85 8.24
CA VAL A 263 12.45 -15.17 6.98
C VAL A 263 11.00 -14.72 6.87
N SER A 264 10.03 -15.60 7.20
CA SER A 264 8.59 -15.26 7.21
C SER A 264 8.30 -14.07 8.11
N ARG A 265 8.86 -14.07 9.31
CA ARG A 265 8.69 -12.96 10.28
C ARG A 265 9.24 -11.65 9.74
N TYR A 266 10.40 -11.65 9.07
CA TYR A 266 10.96 -10.43 8.48
C TYR A 266 10.16 -9.94 7.28
N LEU A 267 9.61 -10.84 6.46
CA LEU A 267 8.68 -10.46 5.40
C LEU A 267 7.41 -9.80 5.98
N GLU A 268 6.87 -10.32 7.09
CA GLU A 268 5.75 -9.70 7.79
C GLU A 268 6.11 -8.30 8.31
N PHE A 269 7.31 -8.07 8.81
CA PHE A 269 7.75 -6.73 9.23
C PHE A 269 7.78 -5.72 8.07
N PHE A 270 8.15 -6.15 6.86
CA PHE A 270 8.10 -5.30 5.68
C PHE A 270 6.67 -5.01 5.23
N VAL A 271 5.78 -5.99 5.31
CA VAL A 271 4.34 -5.82 5.04
C VAL A 271 3.73 -4.87 6.07
N ASP A 272 4.04 -5.08 7.35
CA ASP A 272 3.59 -4.26 8.47
C ASP A 272 4.09 -2.80 8.39
N ALA A 273 5.24 -2.56 7.81
CA ALA A 273 5.75 -1.21 7.54
C ALA A 273 5.18 -0.58 6.27
N PHE A 274 4.24 -1.23 5.61
CA PHE A 274 3.69 -0.84 4.30
C PHE A 274 4.74 -0.67 3.20
N MET A 275 5.92 -1.31 3.34
CA MET A 275 6.97 -1.25 2.33
C MET A 275 6.65 -2.13 1.14
N ILE A 276 6.14 -3.33 1.42
CA ILE A 276 5.73 -4.30 0.41
C ILE A 276 4.30 -4.76 0.65
N TYR A 277 3.68 -5.21 -0.42
CA TYR A 277 2.41 -5.92 -0.41
C TYR A 277 2.63 -7.38 -0.71
N LYS A 278 1.83 -8.21 -0.08
CA LYS A 278 1.77 -9.64 -0.31
C LYS A 278 0.56 -9.92 -1.22
N ALA A 279 0.81 -10.54 -2.38
CA ALA A 279 -0.25 -10.98 -3.28
C ALA A 279 -0.45 -12.49 -3.13
N ASP A 280 -1.63 -12.88 -2.69
CA ASP A 280 -2.00 -14.27 -2.54
C ASP A 280 -2.29 -14.92 -3.90
N ARG A 281 -2.14 -16.23 -3.99
CA ARG A 281 -2.46 -16.98 -5.21
C ARG A 281 -3.84 -17.58 -5.12
N TYR A 282 -4.61 -17.41 -6.19
CA TYR A 282 -5.98 -17.89 -6.30
C TYR A 282 -6.14 -18.85 -7.47
N ASP A 283 -6.51 -20.10 -7.17
CA ASP A 283 -6.90 -21.07 -8.19
C ASP A 283 -8.26 -20.69 -8.77
N VAL A 284 -8.24 -20.14 -9.99
CA VAL A 284 -9.41 -19.59 -10.66
C VAL A 284 -10.48 -20.67 -10.90
N LYS A 285 -10.07 -21.90 -11.27
CA LYS A 285 -10.98 -23.01 -11.53
C LYS A 285 -11.42 -23.72 -10.25
N GLY A 286 -10.48 -23.96 -9.33
CA GLY A 286 -10.73 -24.63 -8.05
C GLY A 286 -11.36 -23.71 -7.01
N ARG A 287 -11.41 -22.38 -7.27
CA ARG A 287 -11.98 -21.34 -6.40
C ARG A 287 -11.46 -21.40 -4.97
N LYS A 288 -10.13 -21.55 -4.83
CA LYS A 288 -9.46 -21.66 -3.53
C LYS A 288 -8.12 -20.92 -3.53
N TYR A 289 -7.72 -20.47 -2.37
CA TYR A 289 -6.39 -19.88 -2.18
C TYR A 289 -5.30 -20.94 -2.12
N ILE A 290 -4.11 -20.58 -2.64
CA ILE A 290 -2.90 -21.39 -2.64
C ILE A 290 -1.90 -20.69 -1.73
N GLY A 291 -1.55 -21.30 -0.61
CA GLY A 291 -0.78 -20.66 0.45
C GLY A 291 0.68 -20.33 0.11
N SER A 292 1.27 -20.96 -0.91
CA SER A 292 2.68 -20.76 -1.27
C SER A 292 3.01 -21.41 -2.61
N PRO A 293 3.97 -20.88 -3.41
CA PRO A 293 4.67 -19.60 -3.24
C PRO A 293 3.77 -18.39 -3.54
N LEU A 294 4.21 -17.18 -3.14
CA LEU A 294 3.48 -15.92 -3.26
C LEU A 294 4.27 -14.91 -4.10
N LYS A 295 3.63 -13.80 -4.51
CA LYS A 295 4.33 -12.64 -5.06
C LYS A 295 4.39 -11.50 -4.03
N TYR A 296 5.43 -10.68 -4.13
CA TYR A 296 5.58 -9.46 -3.35
C TYR A 296 5.79 -8.28 -4.27
N TYR A 297 5.11 -7.16 -3.97
CA TYR A 297 5.19 -5.92 -4.72
C TYR A 297 5.57 -4.77 -3.78
N PHE A 298 6.43 -3.87 -4.22
CA PHE A 298 6.74 -2.67 -3.43
C PHE A 298 5.59 -1.68 -3.50
N SER A 299 5.31 -1.02 -2.38
CA SER A 299 4.31 0.06 -2.34
C SER A 299 4.73 1.28 -3.16
N ASP A 300 6.05 1.42 -3.42
CA ASP A 300 6.62 2.44 -4.27
C ASP A 300 7.81 1.87 -5.06
N VAL A 301 7.76 1.98 -6.40
CA VAL A 301 8.81 1.43 -7.27
C VAL A 301 10.12 2.19 -7.17
N GLY A 302 10.08 3.48 -6.82
CA GLY A 302 11.29 4.27 -6.59
C GLY A 302 12.10 3.77 -5.39
N LEU A 303 11.42 3.32 -4.34
CA LEU A 303 12.08 2.67 -3.19
C LEU A 303 12.76 1.35 -3.61
N ARG A 304 12.07 0.52 -4.38
CA ARG A 304 12.65 -0.72 -4.94
C ARG A 304 13.89 -0.42 -5.78
N ASN A 305 13.79 0.55 -6.69
CA ASN A 305 14.90 0.92 -7.58
C ASN A 305 16.07 1.51 -6.81
N ALA A 306 15.82 2.37 -5.82
CA ALA A 306 16.84 2.94 -4.95
C ALA A 306 17.59 1.85 -4.15
N ARG A 307 16.86 0.82 -3.67
CA ARG A 307 17.46 -0.32 -2.97
C ARG A 307 18.49 -1.07 -3.84
N LEU A 308 18.22 -1.18 -5.13
CA LEU A 308 19.12 -1.81 -6.11
C LEU A 308 20.08 -0.81 -6.77
N ASN A 309 20.24 0.39 -6.20
CA ASN A 309 21.08 1.46 -6.75
C ASN A 309 20.73 1.79 -8.21
N PHE A 310 19.46 1.67 -8.61
CA PHE A 310 18.96 1.90 -9.96
C PHE A 310 19.63 1.04 -11.06
N ARG A 311 20.25 -0.09 -10.69
CA ARG A 311 20.98 -0.95 -11.62
C ARG A 311 20.11 -1.97 -12.37
N GLN A 312 19.08 -2.48 -11.72
CA GLN A 312 18.17 -3.48 -12.27
C GLN A 312 16.84 -2.82 -12.61
N GLN A 313 16.67 -2.46 -13.86
CA GLN A 313 15.41 -1.95 -14.39
C GLN A 313 14.75 -3.02 -15.26
N GLU A 314 14.28 -4.08 -14.62
CA GLU A 314 13.46 -5.12 -15.26
C GLU A 314 12.08 -4.56 -15.51
N GLU A 315 11.90 -3.99 -16.69
CA GLU A 315 10.76 -3.14 -17.05
C GLU A 315 9.41 -3.86 -16.92
N ASN A 316 9.35 -5.14 -17.25
CA ASN A 316 8.13 -5.94 -17.10
C ASN A 316 7.72 -6.07 -15.62
N HIS A 317 8.64 -6.37 -14.72
CA HIS A 317 8.32 -6.52 -13.30
C HIS A 317 7.99 -5.19 -12.61
N ILE A 318 8.63 -4.09 -13.02
CA ILE A 318 8.30 -2.77 -12.50
C ILE A 318 6.93 -2.34 -13.00
N MET A 319 6.61 -2.55 -14.27
CA MET A 319 5.30 -2.27 -14.85
C MET A 319 4.21 -3.10 -14.15
N GLU A 320 4.46 -4.39 -13.93
CA GLU A 320 3.57 -5.27 -13.16
C GLU A 320 3.33 -4.72 -11.74
N ASN A 321 4.39 -4.28 -11.04
CA ASN A 321 4.26 -3.65 -9.72
C ASN A 321 3.42 -2.36 -9.76
N ILE A 322 3.57 -1.53 -10.78
CA ILE A 322 2.80 -0.29 -10.93
C ILE A 322 1.31 -0.61 -11.17
N ILE A 323 1.00 -1.60 -12.01
CA ILE A 323 -0.38 -2.05 -12.25
C ILE A 323 -0.99 -2.58 -10.95
N TYR A 324 -0.25 -3.40 -10.18
CA TYR A 324 -0.71 -3.89 -8.88
C TYR A 324 -1.06 -2.73 -7.93
N ASN A 325 -0.17 -1.75 -7.79
CA ASN A 325 -0.38 -0.58 -6.94
C ASN A 325 -1.59 0.25 -7.40
N GLU A 326 -1.77 0.43 -8.71
CA GLU A 326 -2.94 1.15 -9.26
C GLU A 326 -4.25 0.42 -8.93
N LEU A 327 -4.28 -0.90 -9.07
CA LEU A 327 -5.47 -1.69 -8.72
C LEU A 327 -5.82 -1.55 -7.24
N LEU A 328 -4.82 -1.52 -6.34
CA LEU A 328 -5.04 -1.24 -4.92
C LEU A 328 -5.53 0.19 -4.68
N CYS A 329 -4.99 1.19 -5.40
CA CYS A 329 -5.48 2.57 -5.33
C CYS A 329 -6.95 2.70 -5.75
N ARG A 330 -7.40 1.86 -6.69
CA ARG A 330 -8.80 1.73 -7.12
C ARG A 330 -9.65 0.87 -6.19
N GLU A 331 -9.09 0.43 -5.05
CA GLU A 331 -9.76 -0.40 -4.03
C GLU A 331 -10.21 -1.78 -4.55
N PHE A 332 -9.45 -2.37 -5.47
CA PHE A 332 -9.62 -3.78 -5.81
C PHE A 332 -8.91 -4.67 -4.79
N ASN A 333 -9.52 -5.81 -4.48
CA ASN A 333 -8.80 -6.94 -3.90
C ASN A 333 -8.08 -7.67 -5.05
N VAL A 334 -6.77 -7.81 -4.96
CA VAL A 334 -5.92 -8.28 -6.06
C VAL A 334 -5.17 -9.53 -5.65
N ASP A 335 -5.43 -10.61 -6.37
CA ASP A 335 -4.75 -11.90 -6.22
C ASP A 335 -3.96 -12.22 -7.49
N VAL A 336 -2.99 -13.13 -7.40
CA VAL A 336 -2.33 -13.76 -8.55
C VAL A 336 -3.15 -14.97 -8.98
N GLY A 337 -3.60 -14.97 -10.23
CA GLY A 337 -4.43 -16.07 -10.76
C GLY A 337 -3.61 -17.30 -11.12
N VAL A 338 -4.15 -18.48 -10.82
CA VAL A 338 -3.59 -19.77 -11.25
C VAL A 338 -4.65 -20.53 -12.04
N VAL A 339 -4.30 -20.96 -13.24
CA VAL A 339 -5.15 -21.78 -14.11
C VAL A 339 -4.47 -23.10 -14.34
N GLU A 340 -5.02 -24.16 -13.77
CA GLU A 340 -4.53 -25.52 -14.00
C GLU A 340 -5.13 -26.11 -15.27
N TYR A 341 -4.31 -26.78 -16.06
CA TYR A 341 -4.78 -27.56 -17.18
C TYR A 341 -3.93 -28.80 -17.39
N CYS A 342 -4.55 -29.81 -18.01
CA CYS A 342 -3.88 -31.05 -18.40
C CYS A 342 -3.61 -31.04 -19.89
N TYR A 343 -2.42 -31.48 -20.29
CA TYR A 343 -2.05 -31.70 -21.65
C TYR A 343 -1.38 -33.07 -21.80
N LYS A 344 -1.36 -33.62 -23.00
CA LYS A 344 -0.61 -34.82 -23.30
C LYS A 344 0.75 -34.44 -23.85
N ASP A 345 1.83 -35.00 -23.29
CA ASP A 345 3.18 -34.82 -23.82
C ASP A 345 3.39 -35.65 -25.11
N GLU A 346 4.57 -35.54 -25.71
CA GLU A 346 4.95 -36.26 -26.93
C GLU A 346 4.81 -37.78 -26.79
N GLN A 347 4.92 -38.29 -25.55
CA GLN A 347 4.74 -39.70 -25.22
C GLN A 347 3.28 -40.09 -24.89
N LYS A 348 2.30 -39.17 -25.16
CA LYS A 348 0.86 -39.30 -24.86
C LYS A 348 0.55 -39.47 -23.37
N LYS A 349 1.48 -39.17 -22.47
CA LYS A 349 1.24 -39.16 -21.02
C LYS A 349 0.54 -37.86 -20.63
N SER A 350 -0.52 -37.99 -19.82
CA SER A 350 -1.19 -36.81 -19.27
C SER A 350 -0.29 -36.07 -18.27
N LYS A 351 0.03 -34.83 -18.56
CA LYS A 351 0.76 -33.93 -17.68
C LYS A 351 -0.14 -32.79 -17.23
N ARG A 352 0.02 -32.38 -15.97
CA ARG A 352 -0.66 -31.26 -15.39
C ARG A 352 0.32 -30.09 -15.29
N THR A 353 -0.10 -28.90 -15.70
CA THR A 353 0.67 -27.67 -15.58
C THR A 353 -0.19 -26.55 -15.06
N GLN A 354 0.46 -25.50 -14.54
CA GLN A 354 -0.19 -24.29 -14.06
C GLN A 354 0.26 -23.11 -14.92
N LEU A 355 -0.70 -22.34 -15.38
CA LEU A 355 -0.48 -21.03 -15.99
C LEU A 355 -0.82 -19.95 -14.98
N GLU A 356 -0.11 -18.84 -15.06
CA GLU A 356 -0.30 -17.68 -14.21
C GLU A 356 -1.13 -16.62 -14.95
N ILE A 357 -2.00 -15.95 -14.22
CA ILE A 357 -2.61 -14.68 -14.58
C ILE A 357 -2.06 -13.67 -13.58
N ASP A 358 -1.43 -12.60 -14.06
CA ASP A 358 -0.77 -11.65 -13.18
C ASP A 358 -1.69 -11.12 -12.10
N PHE A 359 -2.93 -10.75 -12.48
CA PHE A 359 -3.90 -10.23 -11.52
C PHE A 359 -5.31 -10.75 -11.73
N VAL A 360 -5.94 -11.14 -10.63
CA VAL A 360 -7.38 -11.33 -10.49
C VAL A 360 -7.89 -10.22 -9.59
N ALA A 361 -8.45 -9.18 -10.19
CA ALA A 361 -8.90 -7.99 -9.48
C ALA A 361 -10.41 -8.07 -9.19
N ASN A 362 -10.79 -8.03 -7.90
CA ASN A 362 -12.18 -8.16 -7.46
C ASN A 362 -12.63 -6.89 -6.72
N LYS A 363 -13.81 -6.34 -7.07
CA LYS A 363 -14.44 -5.23 -6.33
C LYS A 363 -15.97 -5.37 -6.40
N GLY A 364 -16.60 -5.75 -5.29
CA GLY A 364 -18.02 -6.08 -5.26
C GLY A 364 -18.34 -7.26 -6.19
N SER A 365 -19.26 -7.07 -7.14
CA SER A 365 -19.61 -8.08 -8.14
C SER A 365 -18.72 -8.09 -9.38
N ARG A 366 -17.80 -7.14 -9.51
CA ARG A 366 -16.90 -7.01 -10.66
C ARG A 366 -15.65 -7.84 -10.45
N ARG A 367 -15.24 -8.55 -11.48
CA ARG A 367 -13.97 -9.29 -11.55
C ARG A 367 -13.31 -9.02 -12.90
N TYR A 368 -11.99 -8.85 -12.86
CA TYR A 368 -11.15 -8.69 -14.04
C TYR A 368 -9.97 -9.64 -13.96
N TYR A 369 -9.62 -10.24 -15.10
CA TYR A 369 -8.38 -10.99 -15.28
C TYR A 369 -7.43 -10.12 -16.09
N ILE A 370 -6.29 -9.78 -15.52
CA ILE A 370 -5.39 -8.80 -16.11
C ILE A 370 -4.01 -9.42 -16.28
N GLN A 371 -3.45 -9.27 -17.48
CA GLN A 371 -2.09 -9.67 -17.82
C GLN A 371 -1.28 -8.42 -18.15
N SER A 372 -0.02 -8.35 -17.68
CA SER A 372 0.94 -7.30 -18.01
C SER A 372 1.88 -7.78 -19.10
N ALA A 373 1.99 -7.04 -20.20
CA ALA A 373 2.84 -7.42 -21.33
C ALA A 373 3.67 -6.22 -21.81
N LEU A 374 4.95 -6.43 -22.11
CA LEU A 374 5.76 -5.36 -22.69
C LEU A 374 5.33 -5.05 -24.13
N THR A 375 5.04 -6.06 -24.91
CA THR A 375 4.60 -5.92 -26.31
C THR A 375 3.70 -7.07 -26.73
N VAL A 376 2.79 -6.78 -27.65
CA VAL A 376 1.89 -7.75 -28.30
C VAL A 376 1.98 -7.68 -29.82
N ALA A 377 3.04 -7.05 -30.35
CA ALA A 377 3.25 -6.90 -31.80
C ALA A 377 3.52 -8.24 -32.52
N ASP A 378 4.15 -9.20 -31.80
CA ASP A 378 4.42 -10.54 -32.28
C ASP A 378 3.27 -11.48 -31.90
N GLU A 379 2.72 -12.19 -32.89
CA GLU A 379 1.59 -13.11 -32.70
C GLU A 379 1.91 -14.26 -31.76
N GLU A 380 3.12 -14.79 -31.80
CA GLU A 380 3.56 -15.87 -30.91
C GLU A 380 3.63 -15.40 -29.46
N LYS A 381 4.24 -14.24 -29.20
CA LYS A 381 4.26 -13.62 -27.87
C LYS A 381 2.87 -13.31 -27.37
N ARG A 382 2.02 -12.71 -28.22
CA ARG A 382 0.63 -12.44 -27.86
C ARG A 382 -0.10 -13.72 -27.46
N ALA A 383 0.05 -14.81 -28.22
CA ALA A 383 -0.56 -16.09 -27.92
C ALA A 383 -0.07 -16.67 -26.57
N GLN A 384 1.20 -16.45 -26.21
CA GLN A 384 1.75 -16.84 -24.91
C GLN A 384 1.11 -16.06 -23.77
N GLU A 385 1.03 -14.72 -23.88
CA GLU A 385 0.45 -13.85 -22.86
C GLU A 385 -1.04 -14.16 -22.59
N VAL A 386 -1.82 -14.43 -23.62
CA VAL A 386 -3.26 -14.73 -23.46
C VAL A 386 -3.59 -16.17 -23.17
N ASN A 387 -2.62 -17.08 -23.19
CA ASN A 387 -2.86 -18.52 -23.00
C ASN A 387 -3.56 -18.82 -21.66
N SER A 388 -3.17 -18.14 -20.59
CA SER A 388 -3.83 -18.26 -19.28
C SER A 388 -5.26 -17.73 -19.31
N LEU A 389 -5.47 -16.57 -19.92
CA LEU A 389 -6.76 -15.89 -20.03
C LEU A 389 -7.76 -16.69 -20.86
N ASN A 390 -7.32 -17.29 -21.99
CA ASN A 390 -8.15 -18.12 -22.84
C ASN A 390 -8.62 -19.43 -22.18
N ARG A 391 -7.94 -19.83 -21.10
CA ARG A 391 -8.27 -21.05 -20.36
C ARG A 391 -9.15 -20.82 -19.14
N VAL A 392 -9.48 -19.57 -18.84
CA VAL A 392 -10.48 -19.23 -17.83
C VAL A 392 -11.86 -19.56 -18.41
N GLY A 393 -12.65 -20.32 -17.66
CA GLY A 393 -13.94 -20.85 -18.14
C GLY A 393 -15.16 -19.97 -17.81
N ASP A 394 -14.95 -18.73 -17.35
CA ASP A 394 -16.03 -17.78 -17.04
C ASP A 394 -16.02 -16.58 -18.01
N SER A 395 -17.05 -15.73 -17.90
CA SER A 395 -17.30 -14.59 -18.78
C SER A 395 -16.84 -13.23 -18.21
N PHE A 396 -16.06 -13.23 -17.14
CA PHE A 396 -15.51 -11.98 -16.63
C PHE A 396 -14.50 -11.37 -17.61
N LYS A 397 -14.40 -10.04 -17.58
CA LYS A 397 -13.53 -9.29 -18.49
C LYS A 397 -12.06 -9.72 -18.37
N LYS A 398 -11.41 -9.83 -19.52
CA LYS A 398 -10.00 -10.18 -19.67
C LYS A 398 -9.29 -9.02 -20.32
N ILE A 399 -8.18 -8.59 -19.75
CA ILE A 399 -7.47 -7.37 -20.15
C ILE A 399 -5.98 -7.70 -20.27
N VAL A 400 -5.36 -7.26 -21.35
CA VAL A 400 -3.91 -7.21 -21.51
C VAL A 400 -3.47 -5.75 -21.48
N VAL A 401 -2.72 -5.39 -20.46
CA VAL A 401 -2.13 -4.04 -20.34
C VAL A 401 -0.76 -4.08 -20.98
N VAL A 402 -0.56 -3.28 -22.02
CA VAL A 402 0.67 -3.25 -22.82
C VAL A 402 1.47 -2.00 -22.51
N LYS A 403 2.80 -2.10 -22.50
CA LYS A 403 3.66 -0.93 -22.28
C LYS A 403 3.41 0.16 -23.32
N ASP A 404 3.24 -0.23 -24.58
CA ASP A 404 3.11 0.70 -25.71
C ASP A 404 1.79 1.49 -25.63
N ASN A 405 1.83 2.74 -26.09
CA ASN A 405 0.63 3.57 -26.16
C ASN A 405 -0.17 3.17 -27.42
N ILE A 406 -1.06 2.19 -27.25
CA ILE A 406 -1.92 1.67 -28.32
C ILE A 406 -3.35 2.21 -28.20
N ILE A 407 -4.05 2.28 -29.34
CA ILE A 407 -5.51 2.47 -29.34
C ILE A 407 -6.15 1.18 -28.81
N PRO A 408 -7.02 1.24 -27.80
CA PRO A 408 -7.67 0.05 -27.26
C PRO A 408 -8.45 -0.72 -28.32
N TRP A 409 -8.33 -2.04 -28.29
CA TRP A 409 -9.04 -2.93 -29.19
C TRP A 409 -9.34 -4.28 -28.51
N HIS A 410 -10.30 -5.03 -29.06
CA HIS A 410 -10.61 -6.37 -28.60
C HIS A 410 -10.21 -7.41 -29.65
N ASP A 411 -9.70 -8.54 -29.20
CA ASP A 411 -9.49 -9.69 -30.08
C ASP A 411 -10.79 -10.50 -30.29
N GLU A 412 -10.70 -11.54 -31.10
CA GLU A 412 -11.82 -12.46 -31.38
C GLU A 412 -12.35 -13.19 -30.15
N ASN A 413 -11.58 -13.30 -29.08
CA ASN A 413 -11.96 -13.90 -27.80
C ASN A 413 -12.52 -12.88 -26.82
N GLY A 414 -12.69 -11.61 -27.23
CA GLY A 414 -13.18 -10.51 -26.40
C GLY A 414 -12.18 -10.04 -25.34
N ILE A 415 -10.88 -10.30 -25.52
CA ILE A 415 -9.83 -9.81 -24.64
C ILE A 415 -9.53 -8.36 -25.03
N LEU A 416 -9.61 -7.45 -24.06
CA LEU A 416 -9.26 -6.03 -24.24
C LEU A 416 -7.74 -5.84 -24.18
N TYR A 417 -7.17 -5.17 -25.18
CA TYR A 417 -5.79 -4.70 -25.20
C TYR A 417 -5.76 -3.19 -25.00
N ILE A 418 -4.99 -2.71 -24.02
CA ILE A 418 -4.91 -1.30 -23.65
C ILE A 418 -3.49 -0.89 -23.30
N GLY A 419 -3.08 0.33 -23.70
CA GLY A 419 -1.79 0.88 -23.31
C GLY A 419 -1.72 1.26 -21.84
N ILE A 420 -0.52 1.12 -21.23
CA ILE A 420 -0.31 1.33 -19.78
C ILE A 420 -0.68 2.74 -19.34
N GLU A 421 -0.29 3.76 -20.10
CA GLU A 421 -0.61 5.15 -19.71
C GLU A 421 -2.12 5.37 -19.67
N ARG A 422 -2.85 4.91 -20.68
CA ARG A 422 -4.31 5.02 -20.70
C ARG A 422 -4.95 4.23 -19.56
N PHE A 423 -4.47 3.01 -19.27
CA PHE A 423 -4.91 2.22 -18.14
C PHE A 423 -4.74 2.97 -16.81
N LEU A 424 -3.62 3.67 -16.63
CA LEU A 424 -3.30 4.39 -15.39
C LEU A 424 -3.99 5.75 -15.26
N LEU A 425 -4.24 6.46 -16.40
CA LEU A 425 -4.81 7.79 -16.39
C LEU A 425 -6.35 7.80 -16.42
N GLU A 426 -6.97 6.76 -16.99
CA GLU A 426 -8.43 6.68 -17.12
C GLU A 426 -8.99 5.64 -16.14
N GLU A 427 -9.75 6.06 -15.13
CA GLU A 427 -10.35 5.14 -14.14
C GLU A 427 -11.30 4.13 -14.80
N THR A 428 -12.01 4.56 -15.85
CA THR A 428 -12.99 3.75 -16.61
C THR A 428 -12.35 2.88 -17.69
N ALA A 429 -11.02 2.92 -17.85
CA ALA A 429 -10.30 2.17 -18.89
C ALA A 429 -10.56 0.65 -18.89
N MET A 430 -10.89 0.09 -17.73
CA MET A 430 -11.23 -1.34 -17.58
C MET A 430 -12.67 -1.66 -18.04
N GLU A 431 -13.49 -0.65 -18.31
CA GLU A 431 -14.89 -0.81 -18.73
C GLU A 431 -15.09 -0.72 -20.25
N LEU A 432 -14.05 -0.42 -20.99
CA LEU A 432 -14.04 -0.36 -22.45
C LEU A 432 -14.45 -1.67 -23.10
#